data_be8d9647917f2cf5f274fb95bbb94cfe
#
_entry.id   be8d9647917f2cf5f274fb95bbb94cfe
#
_cell.length_a   1.000
_cell.length_b   1.000
_cell.length_c   1.000
_cell.angle_alpha   90.00
_cell.angle_beta   90.00
_cell.angle_gamma   90.00
#
_symmetry.space_group_name_H-M   'P 1'
#
loop_
_entity.id
_entity.type
_entity.pdbx_description
1 polymer ?
#
loop_
_entity_poly.entity_id
_entity_poly.type
_entity_poly.pdbx_seq_one_letter_code
_entity_poly.pdbx_strand_id
1 'polypeptide(L)'
;MTVTELLESVRRVEVRTNRLVNDTMGGAYLSGFKGRGMDFEDLREYMPGDDVRDIDWNVTHRLGRPFVKRFREERELTAVLAVDVSASSSFGSASRTKREFAAEIAATLALSAAKNGDKVALLLFTDEVELFVPPRKGRRHILRLVREMLMFKPRRRGTEISQALGFLNHVLHRRAIVFLLTDFLHSGAPGTVSARTEMANEPGRCPALQPRDVIQELGLTNTRHDVVCLHLHDPRESVLPDAGLVTIEDAETGELLELDSARAGVRERFATVNAERLAELDRALIRTGVDTLRLNTTEPFAPVLQRFFEIRRGRRRG
;
A
#
# COMPACT_ATOMS: atom_id res chain seq x y z
N MET A 1 -3.85 -11.22 23.64
CA MET A 1 -2.50 -10.63 23.62
C MET A 1 -2.36 -9.70 24.83
N THR A 2 -1.45 -9.99 25.75
CA THR A 2 -1.16 -9.16 26.91
C THR A 2 -0.35 -7.92 26.52
N VAL A 3 -0.30 -6.90 27.41
CA VAL A 3 0.51 -5.69 27.15
C VAL A 3 1.99 -6.03 26.94
N THR A 4 2.49 -7.04 27.65
CA THR A 4 3.89 -7.50 27.51
C THR A 4 4.15 -8.13 26.16
N GLU A 5 3.31 -9.05 25.71
CA GLU A 5 3.40 -9.69 24.38
C GLU A 5 3.35 -8.66 23.25
N LEU A 6 2.56 -7.61 23.45
CA LEU A 6 2.48 -6.51 22.52
C LEU A 6 3.78 -5.72 22.41
N LEU A 7 4.31 -5.29 23.57
CA LEU A 7 5.56 -4.54 23.60
C LEU A 7 6.71 -5.35 22.97
N GLU A 8 6.72 -6.66 23.20
CA GLU A 8 7.67 -7.57 22.55
C GLU A 8 7.46 -7.65 21.04
N SER A 9 6.20 -7.70 20.57
CA SER A 9 5.88 -7.72 19.13
C SER A 9 6.28 -6.43 18.45
N VAL A 10 5.93 -5.27 19.02
CA VAL A 10 6.35 -3.95 18.51
C VAL A 10 7.86 -3.83 18.47
N ARG A 11 8.54 -4.26 19.56
CA ARG A 11 10.01 -4.23 19.63
C ARG A 11 10.66 -5.18 18.63
N ARG A 12 10.09 -6.36 18.42
CA ARG A 12 10.56 -7.34 17.43
C ARG A 12 10.47 -6.78 16.01
N VAL A 13 9.32 -6.18 15.68
CA VAL A 13 9.11 -5.51 14.39
C VAL A 13 10.10 -4.36 14.24
N GLU A 14 10.25 -3.51 15.25
CA GLU A 14 11.18 -2.38 15.24
C GLU A 14 12.64 -2.83 15.02
N VAL A 15 13.13 -3.82 15.77
CA VAL A 15 14.51 -4.31 15.65
C VAL A 15 14.76 -4.94 14.30
N ARG A 16 13.85 -5.80 13.83
CA ARG A 16 13.94 -6.45 12.52
C ARG A 16 13.93 -5.42 11.40
N THR A 17 13.02 -4.46 11.47
CA THR A 17 12.85 -3.43 10.46
C THR A 17 14.01 -2.44 10.43
N ASN A 18 14.53 -2.01 11.60
CA ASN A 18 15.70 -1.13 11.66
C ASN A 18 16.93 -1.77 10.99
N ARG A 19 17.13 -3.07 11.18
CA ARG A 19 18.21 -3.79 10.51
C ARG A 19 18.01 -3.77 9.00
N LEU A 20 16.82 -4.12 8.50
CA LEU A 20 16.49 -4.08 7.07
C LEU A 20 16.66 -2.69 6.45
N VAL A 21 16.21 -1.65 7.16
CA VAL A 21 16.32 -0.26 6.68
C VAL A 21 17.78 0.22 6.68
N ASN A 22 18.59 -0.20 7.65
CA ASN A 22 20.02 0.17 7.69
C ASN A 22 20.80 -0.50 6.58
N ASP A 23 20.57 -1.80 6.39
CA ASP A 23 21.41 -2.63 5.52
C ASP A 23 20.98 -2.52 4.05
N THR A 24 19.69 -2.26 3.79
CA THR A 24 19.13 -2.50 2.46
C THR A 24 18.39 -1.30 1.85
N MET A 25 17.66 -0.50 2.62
CA MET A 25 16.65 0.43 2.08
C MET A 25 16.97 1.92 2.21
N GLY A 26 17.93 2.33 3.06
CA GLY A 26 18.14 3.75 3.40
C GLY A 26 18.43 4.67 2.21
N GLY A 27 19.15 4.18 1.19
CA GLY A 27 19.47 4.96 -0.03
C GLY A 27 18.45 4.78 -1.17
N ALA A 28 17.81 3.61 -1.26
CA ALA A 28 16.93 3.26 -2.36
C ALA A 28 15.57 3.98 -2.26
N TYR A 29 14.99 4.11 -1.07
CA TYR A 29 13.75 4.83 -0.82
C TYR A 29 13.85 6.30 -1.22
N LEU A 30 14.89 7.02 -0.75
CA LEU A 30 15.13 8.45 -1.07
C LEU A 30 15.16 8.74 -2.56
N SER A 31 15.78 7.85 -3.32
CA SER A 31 15.98 8.06 -4.75
C SER A 31 14.77 7.68 -5.61
N GLY A 32 13.86 6.86 -5.07
CA GLY A 32 12.62 6.45 -5.73
C GLY A 32 11.53 7.52 -5.72
N PHE A 33 11.52 8.39 -4.70
CA PHE A 33 10.50 9.40 -4.50
C PHE A 33 11.14 10.78 -4.34
N LYS A 34 11.34 11.52 -5.44
CA LYS A 34 11.73 12.93 -5.36
C LYS A 34 10.47 13.80 -5.36
N GLY A 35 10.37 14.70 -4.39
CA GLY A 35 9.40 15.77 -4.41
C GLY A 35 9.59 16.64 -5.67
N ARG A 36 8.50 17.03 -6.33
CA ARG A 36 8.50 17.99 -7.43
C ARG A 36 8.18 19.41 -6.97
N GLY A 37 8.22 19.68 -5.65
CA GLY A 37 7.99 21.01 -5.10
C GLY A 37 9.30 21.78 -5.07
N MET A 38 9.33 22.95 -5.69
CA MET A 38 10.35 23.96 -5.44
C MET A 38 9.71 24.98 -4.50
N ASP A 39 10.09 24.98 -3.22
CA ASP A 39 9.72 26.03 -2.29
C ASP A 39 10.67 27.20 -2.44
N PHE A 40 10.09 28.42 -2.44
CA PHE A 40 10.86 29.65 -2.40
C PHE A 40 11.68 29.69 -1.10
N GLU A 41 13.02 29.72 -1.22
CA GLU A 41 13.93 29.76 -0.06
C GLU A 41 14.24 31.20 0.33
N ASP A 42 14.81 31.96 -0.59
CA ASP A 42 15.16 33.36 -0.42
C ASP A 42 15.39 34.09 -1.75
N LEU A 43 15.72 35.38 -1.66
CA LEU A 43 16.15 36.21 -2.77
C LEU A 43 17.62 36.56 -2.59
N ARG A 44 18.44 36.28 -3.59
CA ARG A 44 19.83 36.76 -3.62
C ARG A 44 20.09 37.65 -4.83
N GLU A 45 21.12 38.46 -4.74
CA GLU A 45 21.56 39.25 -5.90
C GLU A 45 21.97 38.32 -7.06
N TYR A 46 21.60 38.70 -8.25
CA TYR A 46 21.97 38.01 -9.50
C TYR A 46 23.48 37.97 -9.67
N MET A 47 24.02 36.84 -9.99
CA MET A 47 25.42 36.67 -10.38
C MET A 47 25.51 36.23 -11.85
N PRO A 48 26.56 36.67 -12.59
CA PRO A 48 26.78 36.21 -13.95
C PRO A 48 26.85 34.67 -13.99
N GLY A 49 25.94 34.08 -14.80
CA GLY A 49 25.76 32.62 -14.90
C GLY A 49 24.46 32.09 -14.33
N ASP A 50 23.68 32.92 -13.63
CA ASP A 50 22.33 32.57 -13.18
C ASP A 50 21.33 32.61 -14.36
N ASP A 51 20.28 31.77 -14.28
CA ASP A 51 19.21 31.78 -15.28
C ASP A 51 18.37 33.07 -15.11
N VAL A 52 18.27 33.83 -16.18
CA VAL A 52 17.49 35.09 -16.26
C VAL A 52 15.99 34.86 -15.98
N ARG A 53 15.50 33.63 -16.16
CA ARG A 53 14.11 33.25 -15.91
C ARG A 53 13.77 33.24 -14.43
N ASP A 54 14.77 33.09 -13.56
CA ASP A 54 14.61 33.06 -12.10
C ASP A 54 14.65 34.46 -11.47
N ILE A 55 14.82 35.52 -12.27
CA ILE A 55 14.83 36.92 -11.78
C ILE A 55 13.42 37.32 -11.28
N ASP A 56 13.34 37.76 -10.05
CA ASP A 56 12.14 38.44 -9.53
C ASP A 56 12.11 39.93 -9.95
N TRP A 57 11.40 40.21 -11.02
CA TRP A 57 11.30 41.55 -11.57
C TRP A 57 10.63 42.56 -10.60
N ASN A 58 9.74 42.10 -9.70
CA ASN A 58 9.07 42.96 -8.73
C ASN A 58 10.05 43.47 -7.65
N VAL A 59 10.90 42.57 -7.15
CA VAL A 59 11.92 42.90 -6.17
C VAL A 59 13.06 43.70 -6.81
N THR A 60 13.48 43.28 -7.99
CA THR A 60 14.48 43.99 -8.81
C THR A 60 14.09 45.43 -9.04
N HIS A 61 12.82 45.71 -9.37
CA HIS A 61 12.33 47.06 -9.58
C HIS A 61 12.34 47.90 -8.28
N ARG A 62 12.04 47.28 -7.14
CA ARG A 62 12.03 47.99 -5.83
C ARG A 62 13.42 48.32 -5.29
N LEU A 63 14.37 47.42 -5.51
CA LEU A 63 15.72 47.53 -4.95
C LEU A 63 16.76 48.08 -5.93
N GLY A 64 16.39 48.26 -7.22
CA GLY A 64 17.26 48.79 -8.25
C GLY A 64 18.44 47.89 -8.65
N ARG A 65 18.42 46.66 -8.21
CA ARG A 65 19.41 45.62 -8.54
C ARG A 65 18.72 44.31 -8.89
N PRO A 66 19.22 43.49 -9.82
CA PRO A 66 18.60 42.24 -10.17
C PRO A 66 18.71 41.22 -9.04
N PHE A 67 17.57 40.64 -8.63
CA PHE A 67 17.45 39.58 -7.65
C PHE A 67 16.90 38.31 -8.27
N VAL A 68 17.50 37.16 -7.93
CA VAL A 68 17.12 35.84 -8.39
C VAL A 68 16.40 35.11 -7.25
N LYS A 69 15.25 34.49 -7.60
CA LYS A 69 14.55 33.57 -6.71
C LYS A 69 15.39 32.32 -6.51
N ARG A 70 15.76 32.06 -5.26
CA ARG A 70 16.37 30.81 -4.91
C ARG A 70 15.29 29.86 -4.46
N PHE A 71 15.17 28.75 -5.15
CA PHE A 71 14.24 27.70 -4.82
C PHE A 71 14.99 26.56 -4.15
N ARG A 72 14.45 26.09 -3.03
CA ARG A 72 14.91 24.87 -2.39
C ARG A 72 13.99 23.74 -2.81
N GLU A 73 14.55 22.64 -3.25
CA GLU A 73 13.77 21.42 -3.50
C GLU A 73 13.10 21.00 -2.19
N GLU A 74 11.77 21.11 -2.11
CA GLU A 74 11.01 20.65 -0.93
C GLU A 74 11.22 19.15 -0.80
N ARG A 75 12.09 18.75 0.11
CA ARG A 75 12.43 17.33 0.33
C ARG A 75 11.47 16.61 1.25
N GLU A 76 10.50 17.32 1.84
CA GLU A 76 9.54 16.71 2.75
C GLU A 76 8.41 16.03 1.99
N LEU A 77 8.50 14.72 1.90
CA LEU A 77 7.41 13.92 1.37
C LEU A 77 6.43 13.52 2.49
N THR A 78 5.20 13.28 2.11
CA THR A 78 4.22 12.63 2.98
C THR A 78 4.00 11.23 2.45
N ALA A 79 4.34 10.23 3.26
CA ALA A 79 4.04 8.82 2.99
C ALA A 79 2.75 8.44 3.74
N VAL A 80 1.80 7.85 3.06
CA VAL A 80 0.55 7.34 3.64
C VAL A 80 0.56 5.83 3.52
N LEU A 81 0.41 5.16 4.63
CA LEU A 81 0.25 3.71 4.71
C LEU A 81 -1.25 3.42 4.79
N ALA A 82 -1.86 3.02 3.68
CA ALA A 82 -3.24 2.57 3.62
C ALA A 82 -3.25 1.04 3.72
N VAL A 83 -3.69 0.53 4.86
CA VAL A 83 -3.61 -0.89 5.20
C VAL A 83 -5.00 -1.46 5.34
N ASP A 84 -5.26 -2.48 4.55
CA ASP A 84 -6.45 -3.31 4.63
C ASP A 84 -6.38 -4.18 5.90
N VAL A 85 -7.39 -4.05 6.73
CA VAL A 85 -7.54 -4.81 8.00
C VAL A 85 -8.82 -5.65 8.02
N SER A 86 -9.40 -5.90 6.84
CA SER A 86 -10.56 -6.79 6.65
C SER A 86 -10.33 -8.20 7.18
N ALA A 87 -11.36 -9.00 7.20
CA ALA A 87 -11.28 -10.36 7.74
C ALA A 87 -10.31 -11.25 6.94
N SER A 88 -10.19 -11.06 5.62
CA SER A 88 -9.25 -11.78 4.76
C SER A 88 -7.79 -11.57 5.18
N SER A 89 -7.44 -10.41 5.74
CA SER A 89 -6.10 -10.08 6.22
C SER A 89 -5.64 -10.96 7.39
N SER A 90 -6.58 -11.60 8.11
CA SER A 90 -6.29 -12.52 9.22
C SER A 90 -5.83 -13.90 8.74
N PHE A 91 -5.98 -14.20 7.46
CA PHE A 91 -5.52 -15.46 6.88
C PHE A 91 -3.99 -15.51 6.80
N GLY A 92 -3.45 -16.72 7.01
CA GLY A 92 -2.02 -17.01 6.83
C GLY A 92 -1.77 -18.50 6.95
N SER A 93 -1.13 -19.08 5.95
CA SER A 93 -0.82 -20.53 5.88
C SER A 93 0.58 -20.88 6.38
N ALA A 94 1.38 -19.86 6.70
CA ALA A 94 2.76 -20.01 7.17
C ALA A 94 2.93 -19.51 8.62
N SER A 95 4.13 -19.07 8.96
CA SER A 95 4.48 -18.59 10.30
C SER A 95 3.86 -17.23 10.68
N ARG A 96 3.18 -16.56 9.75
CA ARG A 96 2.58 -15.23 9.95
C ARG A 96 1.32 -15.06 9.10
N THR A 97 0.41 -14.24 9.59
CA THR A 97 -0.79 -13.81 8.86
C THR A 97 -0.45 -12.72 7.84
N LYS A 98 -1.34 -12.50 6.85
CA LYS A 98 -1.21 -11.35 5.92
C LYS A 98 -1.18 -10.02 6.68
N ARG A 99 -1.93 -9.91 7.77
CA ARG A 99 -1.95 -8.72 8.63
C ARG A 99 -0.61 -8.46 9.33
N GLU A 100 0.02 -9.48 9.88
CA GLU A 100 1.36 -9.36 10.47
C GLU A 100 2.39 -9.00 9.41
N PHE A 101 2.27 -9.60 8.23
CA PHE A 101 3.10 -9.30 7.08
C PHE A 101 2.93 -7.84 6.61
N ALA A 102 1.68 -7.38 6.49
CA ALA A 102 1.38 -5.98 6.18
C ALA A 102 1.99 -5.02 7.19
N ALA A 103 1.89 -5.34 8.49
CA ALA A 103 2.46 -4.52 9.56
C ALA A 103 4.00 -4.46 9.49
N GLU A 104 4.69 -5.55 9.16
CA GLU A 104 6.15 -5.57 8.97
C GLU A 104 6.56 -4.69 7.78
N ILE A 105 5.85 -4.78 6.65
CA ILE A 105 6.10 -3.97 5.45
C ILE A 105 5.86 -2.50 5.75
N ALA A 106 4.69 -2.18 6.31
CA ALA A 106 4.31 -0.82 6.66
C ALA A 106 5.29 -0.17 7.65
N ALA A 107 5.72 -0.92 8.67
CA ALA A 107 6.75 -0.47 9.61
C ALA A 107 8.09 -0.18 8.91
N THR A 108 8.49 -1.04 7.95
CA THR A 108 9.72 -0.85 7.17
C THR A 108 9.66 0.43 6.34
N LEU A 109 8.55 0.66 5.65
CA LEU A 109 8.32 1.87 4.86
C LEU A 109 8.28 3.12 5.75
N ALA A 110 7.55 3.04 6.88
CA ALA A 110 7.45 4.13 7.84
C ALA A 110 8.81 4.54 8.43
N LEU A 111 9.63 3.56 8.82
CA LEU A 111 10.97 3.83 9.35
C LEU A 111 11.92 4.34 8.28
N SER A 112 11.79 3.88 7.04
CA SER A 112 12.55 4.41 5.90
C SER A 112 12.19 5.88 5.64
N ALA A 113 10.89 6.21 5.62
CA ALA A 113 10.40 7.58 5.49
C ALA A 113 10.89 8.47 6.63
N ALA A 114 10.81 7.99 7.88
CA ALA A 114 11.25 8.74 9.06
C ALA A 114 12.75 9.07 9.04
N LYS A 115 13.60 8.15 8.57
CA LYS A 115 15.05 8.41 8.39
C LYS A 115 15.32 9.51 7.38
N ASN A 116 14.45 9.66 6.40
CA ASN A 116 14.56 10.69 5.38
C ASN A 116 13.93 12.03 5.81
N GLY A 117 13.38 12.10 7.02
CA GLY A 117 12.71 13.28 7.53
C GLY A 117 11.31 13.49 6.98
N ASP A 118 10.73 12.49 6.31
CA ASP A 118 9.39 12.54 5.75
C ASP A 118 8.30 12.41 6.82
N LYS A 119 7.09 12.89 6.49
CA LYS A 119 5.89 12.69 7.31
C LYS A 119 5.25 11.37 6.97
N VAL A 120 4.75 10.66 7.99
CA VAL A 120 4.05 9.39 7.80
C VAL A 120 2.66 9.46 8.38
N ALA A 121 1.66 9.04 7.59
CA ALA A 121 0.28 8.87 7.99
C ALA A 121 -0.10 7.38 7.93
N LEU A 122 -1.14 6.99 8.65
CA LEU A 122 -1.72 5.66 8.61
C LEU A 122 -3.21 5.75 8.38
N LEU A 123 -3.70 4.97 7.44
CA LEU A 123 -5.12 4.68 7.22
C LEU A 123 -5.33 3.19 7.41
N LEU A 124 -6.19 2.79 8.33
CA LEU A 124 -6.70 1.43 8.43
C LEU A 124 -8.13 1.41 7.91
N PHE A 125 -8.44 0.46 7.04
CA PHE A 125 -9.75 0.38 6.41
C PHE A 125 -10.24 -1.07 6.26
N THR A 126 -11.53 -1.19 6.18
CA THR A 126 -12.31 -2.39 5.84
C THR A 126 -13.28 -2.00 4.71
N ASP A 127 -14.56 -2.29 4.81
CA ASP A 127 -15.62 -1.68 4.00
C ASP A 127 -15.91 -0.22 4.41
N GLU A 128 -15.27 0.27 5.47
CA GLU A 128 -15.26 1.67 5.89
C GLU A 128 -13.86 2.10 6.36
N VAL A 129 -13.68 3.41 6.53
CA VAL A 129 -12.45 3.95 7.15
C VAL A 129 -12.54 3.72 8.66
N GLU A 130 -11.72 2.81 9.17
CA GLU A 130 -11.71 2.42 10.57
C GLU A 130 -10.86 3.34 11.46
N LEU A 131 -9.70 3.76 10.94
CA LEU A 131 -8.77 4.64 11.66
C LEU A 131 -7.94 5.48 10.69
N PHE A 132 -7.88 6.78 10.94
CA PHE A 132 -6.93 7.66 10.27
C PHE A 132 -6.03 8.36 11.28
N VAL A 133 -4.72 8.17 11.13
CA VAL A 133 -3.70 8.88 11.91
C VAL A 133 -3.01 9.88 10.98
N PRO A 134 -3.16 11.19 11.21
CA PRO A 134 -2.65 12.23 10.32
C PRO A 134 -1.11 12.22 10.23
N PRO A 135 -0.56 12.77 9.12
CA PRO A 135 0.87 12.72 8.86
C PRO A 135 1.67 13.54 9.88
N ARG A 136 2.61 12.88 10.54
CA ARG A 136 3.57 13.49 11.48
C ARG A 136 4.95 12.88 11.32
N LYS A 137 5.96 13.57 11.86
CA LYS A 137 7.35 13.13 11.90
C LYS A 137 7.72 12.50 13.25
N GLY A 138 8.81 11.79 13.23
CA GLY A 138 9.53 11.35 14.41
C GLY A 138 9.26 9.91 14.83
N ARG A 139 10.29 9.32 15.45
CA ARG A 139 10.30 7.89 15.83
C ARG A 139 9.12 7.50 16.74
N ARG A 140 8.75 8.37 17.69
CA ARG A 140 7.61 8.11 18.60
C ARG A 140 6.29 7.96 17.84
N HIS A 141 6.11 8.77 16.80
CA HIS A 141 4.94 8.69 15.94
C HIS A 141 4.91 7.36 15.18
N ILE A 142 6.05 6.97 14.58
CA ILE A 142 6.14 5.69 13.85
C ILE A 142 5.82 4.49 14.77
N LEU A 143 6.38 4.47 15.99
CA LEU A 143 6.08 3.39 16.95
C LEU A 143 4.59 3.35 17.33
N ARG A 144 3.94 4.53 17.41
CA ARG A 144 2.49 4.60 17.56
C ARG A 144 1.78 3.96 16.38
N LEU A 145 2.17 4.28 15.12
CA LEU A 145 1.55 3.69 13.93
C LEU A 145 1.69 2.17 13.92
N VAL A 146 2.87 1.65 14.22
CA VAL A 146 3.12 0.19 14.31
C VAL A 146 2.24 -0.45 15.37
N ARG A 147 2.12 0.17 16.55
CA ARG A 147 1.23 -0.32 17.59
C ARG A 147 -0.23 -0.34 17.17
N GLU A 148 -0.72 0.75 16.53
CA GLU A 148 -2.09 0.80 16.02
C GLU A 148 -2.34 -0.34 15.02
N MET A 149 -1.44 -0.57 14.06
CA MET A 149 -1.58 -1.67 13.08
C MET A 149 -1.67 -3.05 13.72
N LEU A 150 -0.82 -3.32 14.73
CA LEU A 150 -0.78 -4.64 15.37
C LEU A 150 -1.96 -4.90 16.33
N MET A 151 -2.46 -3.83 16.99
CA MET A 151 -3.50 -3.94 18.01
C MET A 151 -4.91 -3.69 17.50
N PHE A 152 -5.02 -3.09 16.34
CA PHE A 152 -6.31 -2.68 15.85
C PHE A 152 -7.26 -3.87 15.71
N LYS A 153 -8.47 -3.72 16.24
CA LYS A 153 -9.55 -4.69 16.06
C LYS A 153 -10.58 -4.08 15.14
N PRO A 154 -10.67 -4.52 13.89
CA PRO A 154 -11.64 -3.97 12.95
C PRO A 154 -13.07 -4.24 13.44
N ARG A 155 -13.95 -3.31 13.15
CA ARG A 155 -15.39 -3.42 13.45
C ARG A 155 -16.13 -4.16 12.35
N ARG A 156 -15.63 -4.06 11.13
CA ARG A 156 -16.19 -4.63 9.92
C ARG A 156 -15.33 -5.77 9.39
N ARG A 157 -15.91 -6.57 8.51
CA ARG A 157 -15.25 -7.76 7.94
C ARG A 157 -14.93 -7.61 6.46
N GLY A 158 -15.70 -6.80 5.73
CA GLY A 158 -15.58 -6.62 4.29
C GLY A 158 -14.44 -5.70 3.87
N THR A 159 -14.23 -5.55 2.58
CA THR A 159 -13.18 -4.72 1.97
C THR A 159 -13.78 -3.76 0.95
N GLU A 160 -13.56 -2.45 1.10
CA GLU A 160 -13.99 -1.41 0.15
C GLU A 160 -12.85 -0.40 -0.10
N ILE A 161 -12.01 -0.72 -1.07
CA ILE A 161 -10.81 0.05 -1.41
C ILE A 161 -11.16 1.43 -1.95
N SER A 162 -12.25 1.56 -2.73
CA SER A 162 -12.67 2.82 -3.34
C SER A 162 -13.02 3.88 -2.30
N GLN A 163 -13.68 3.49 -1.20
CA GLN A 163 -13.95 4.39 -0.08
C GLN A 163 -12.67 4.88 0.62
N ALA A 164 -11.72 3.97 0.84
CA ALA A 164 -10.43 4.32 1.45
C ALA A 164 -9.66 5.33 0.59
N LEU A 165 -9.62 5.13 -0.73
CA LEU A 165 -8.97 6.03 -1.67
C LEU A 165 -9.70 7.38 -1.78
N GLY A 166 -11.03 7.36 -1.87
CA GLY A 166 -11.86 8.56 -1.88
C GLY A 166 -11.65 9.40 -0.62
N PHE A 167 -11.57 8.77 0.55
CA PHE A 167 -11.25 9.45 1.81
C PHE A 167 -9.86 10.12 1.74
N LEU A 168 -8.83 9.41 1.24
CA LEU A 168 -7.50 9.99 1.09
C LEU A 168 -7.49 11.18 0.13
N ASN A 169 -8.20 11.09 -0.99
CA ASN A 169 -8.35 12.19 -1.94
C ASN A 169 -9.01 13.43 -1.34
N HIS A 170 -9.87 13.25 -0.32
CA HIS A 170 -10.52 14.34 0.38
C HIS A 170 -9.62 14.96 1.46
N VAL A 171 -8.89 14.16 2.23
CA VAL A 171 -8.12 14.62 3.39
C VAL A 171 -6.72 15.13 3.01
N LEU A 172 -6.14 14.59 1.95
CA LEU A 172 -4.80 14.96 1.52
C LEU A 172 -4.86 16.14 0.52
N HIS A 173 -4.52 17.33 1.00
CA HIS A 173 -4.50 18.52 0.15
C HIS A 173 -3.22 18.70 -0.67
N ARG A 174 -2.14 18.01 -0.27
CA ARG A 174 -0.85 18.02 -0.98
C ARG A 174 -0.56 16.64 -1.56
N ARG A 175 0.25 16.60 -2.61
CA ARG A 175 0.69 15.35 -3.21
C ARG A 175 1.42 14.49 -2.20
N ALA A 176 1.01 13.24 -2.06
CA ALA A 176 1.57 12.27 -1.13
C ALA A 176 1.96 10.99 -1.89
N ILE A 177 2.77 10.15 -1.26
CA ILE A 177 3.00 8.78 -1.69
C ILE A 177 2.03 7.91 -0.91
N VAL A 178 1.19 7.17 -1.60
CA VAL A 178 0.22 6.26 -0.98
C VAL A 178 0.66 4.82 -1.21
N PHE A 179 1.06 4.15 -0.15
CA PHE A 179 1.29 2.71 -0.15
C PHE A 179 -0.01 2.01 0.24
N LEU A 180 -0.66 1.38 -0.72
CA LEU A 180 -1.88 0.61 -0.52
C LEU A 180 -1.51 -0.86 -0.31
N LEU A 181 -1.70 -1.37 0.92
CA LEU A 181 -1.44 -2.75 1.30
C LEU A 181 -2.78 -3.49 1.40
N THR A 182 -3.06 -4.36 0.44
CA THR A 182 -4.31 -5.14 0.38
C THR A 182 -4.09 -6.43 -0.38
N ASP A 183 -4.95 -7.41 -0.22
CA ASP A 183 -4.97 -8.65 -1.01
C ASP A 183 -5.91 -8.56 -2.22
N PHE A 184 -6.61 -7.44 -2.39
CA PHE A 184 -7.63 -7.25 -3.43
C PHE A 184 -8.72 -8.33 -3.42
N LEU A 185 -8.93 -8.99 -2.28
CA LEU A 185 -10.06 -9.87 -2.06
C LEU A 185 -11.22 -9.03 -1.51
N HIS A 186 -12.24 -8.84 -2.28
CA HIS A 186 -13.46 -8.13 -1.87
C HIS A 186 -14.68 -8.90 -2.33
N SER A 187 -15.79 -8.74 -1.66
CA SER A 187 -17.06 -9.43 -1.89
C SER A 187 -17.73 -9.08 -3.22
N GLY A 188 -17.01 -9.06 -4.28
CA GLY A 188 -17.40 -8.74 -5.66
C GLY A 188 -16.27 -9.00 -6.64
N ALA A 189 -15.11 -9.45 -6.16
CA ALA A 189 -14.03 -9.85 -7.05
C ALA A 189 -14.46 -11.07 -7.86
N PRO A 190 -14.28 -11.06 -9.19
CA PRO A 190 -14.49 -12.26 -9.97
C PRO A 190 -13.58 -13.37 -9.41
N GLY A 191 -14.17 -14.45 -8.90
CA GLY A 191 -13.45 -15.60 -8.39
C GLY A 191 -13.67 -15.96 -6.92
N THR A 192 -14.08 -15.06 -6.04
CA THR A 192 -14.49 -15.42 -4.66
C THR A 192 -15.88 -16.04 -4.61
N VAL A 193 -16.73 -15.74 -5.57
CA VAL A 193 -18.11 -16.27 -5.66
C VAL A 193 -18.32 -17.12 -6.91
N SER A 194 -17.51 -16.99 -7.96
CA SER A 194 -17.72 -17.69 -9.24
C SER A 194 -17.52 -19.20 -9.19
N ALA A 195 -16.75 -19.73 -8.27
CA ALA A 195 -16.72 -21.19 -8.06
C ALA A 195 -18.11 -21.72 -7.62
N ARG A 196 -18.95 -20.87 -7.07
CA ARG A 196 -20.34 -21.18 -6.68
C ARG A 196 -21.35 -20.94 -7.78
N THR A 197 -21.18 -19.88 -8.57
CA THR A 197 -22.18 -19.51 -9.61
C THR A 197 -22.24 -20.55 -10.75
N GLU A 198 -21.14 -21.23 -11.00
CA GLU A 198 -21.14 -22.35 -11.95
C GLU A 198 -21.61 -23.69 -11.37
N MET A 199 -21.71 -23.80 -10.03
CA MET A 199 -22.24 -24.99 -9.36
C MET A 199 -23.66 -24.83 -8.81
N ALA A 200 -24.19 -23.60 -8.70
CA ALA A 200 -25.53 -23.34 -8.25
C ALA A 200 -26.20 -22.26 -9.12
N ASN A 201 -27.06 -22.71 -9.99
CA ASN A 201 -27.87 -21.88 -10.89
C ASN A 201 -29.06 -21.32 -10.10
N GLU A 202 -28.89 -20.18 -9.38
CA GLU A 202 -30.04 -19.45 -8.77
C GLU A 202 -29.93 -17.94 -8.98
N PRO A 203 -31.00 -17.28 -9.46
CA PRO A 203 -31.03 -15.84 -9.70
C PRO A 203 -31.49 -15.10 -8.44
N GLY A 204 -30.68 -14.23 -7.92
CA GLY A 204 -31.07 -13.27 -6.88
C GLY A 204 -29.93 -12.79 -6.01
N ARG A 205 -29.22 -11.74 -6.43
CA ARG A 205 -28.22 -11.11 -5.58
C ARG A 205 -28.06 -9.62 -5.76
N CYS A 206 -27.77 -8.97 -4.61
CA CYS A 206 -27.43 -7.56 -4.48
C CYS A 206 -26.33 -7.12 -5.45
N PRO A 207 -26.36 -5.85 -5.90
CA PRO A 207 -25.34 -5.30 -6.79
C PRO A 207 -24.01 -5.28 -6.02
N ALA A 208 -23.12 -6.22 -6.35
CA ALA A 208 -21.74 -6.15 -5.97
C ALA A 208 -21.15 -4.88 -6.58
N LEU A 209 -20.46 -4.07 -5.77
CA LEU A 209 -19.69 -2.94 -6.24
C LEU A 209 -18.78 -3.42 -7.37
N GLN A 210 -18.91 -2.81 -8.53
CA GLN A 210 -18.25 -3.32 -9.73
C GLN A 210 -16.74 -3.12 -9.62
N PRO A 211 -15.91 -4.07 -10.07
CA PRO A 211 -14.44 -3.89 -10.13
C PRO A 211 -13.98 -2.62 -10.84
N ARG A 212 -14.87 -2.03 -11.64
CA ARG A 212 -14.66 -0.75 -12.32
C ARG A 212 -14.45 0.41 -11.37
N ASP A 213 -15.12 0.42 -10.23
CA ASP A 213 -15.06 1.55 -9.29
C ASP A 213 -13.68 1.61 -8.60
N VAL A 214 -13.12 0.48 -8.19
CA VAL A 214 -11.77 0.42 -7.58
C VAL A 214 -10.69 0.83 -8.58
N ILE A 215 -10.75 0.34 -9.81
CA ILE A 215 -9.77 0.65 -10.86
C ILE A 215 -9.85 2.12 -11.27
N GLN A 216 -11.05 2.67 -11.37
CA GLN A 216 -11.26 4.07 -11.68
C GLN A 216 -10.74 4.97 -10.55
N GLU A 217 -11.05 4.62 -9.30
CA GLU A 217 -10.61 5.39 -8.13
C GLU A 217 -9.09 5.31 -7.92
N LEU A 218 -8.46 4.15 -8.19
CA LEU A 218 -7.01 4.02 -8.22
C LEU A 218 -6.37 4.95 -9.27
N GLY A 219 -6.91 4.98 -10.48
CA GLY A 219 -6.45 5.88 -11.54
C GLY A 219 -6.58 7.35 -11.13
N LEU A 220 -7.72 7.74 -10.58
CA LEU A 220 -7.96 9.09 -10.08
C LEU A 220 -6.99 9.47 -8.95
N THR A 221 -6.82 8.59 -7.99
CA THR A 221 -5.89 8.79 -6.87
C THR A 221 -4.45 8.91 -7.36
N ASN A 222 -4.05 8.12 -8.37
CA ASN A 222 -2.71 8.17 -8.93
C ASN A 222 -2.42 9.47 -9.71
N THR A 223 -3.43 10.16 -10.22
CA THR A 223 -3.24 11.50 -10.81
C THR A 223 -2.93 12.56 -9.76
N ARG A 224 -3.51 12.46 -8.57
CA ARG A 224 -3.35 13.42 -7.46
C ARG A 224 -2.14 13.11 -6.58
N HIS A 225 -1.92 11.85 -6.35
CA HIS A 225 -0.88 11.30 -5.47
C HIS A 225 0.02 10.36 -6.26
N ASP A 226 0.97 9.73 -5.61
CA ASP A 226 1.84 8.72 -6.16
C ASP A 226 1.47 7.38 -5.51
N VAL A 227 0.67 6.57 -6.19
CA VAL A 227 0.12 5.33 -5.61
C VAL A 227 1.02 4.15 -5.93
N VAL A 228 1.35 3.37 -4.90
CA VAL A 228 2.05 2.09 -5.00
C VAL A 228 1.19 1.01 -4.37
N CYS A 229 0.70 0.08 -5.16
CA CYS A 229 -0.06 -1.07 -4.68
C CYS A 229 0.88 -2.19 -4.23
N LEU A 230 0.76 -2.60 -2.99
CA LEU A 230 1.44 -3.74 -2.40
C LEU A 230 0.42 -4.86 -2.24
N HIS A 231 0.35 -5.73 -3.25
CA HIS A 231 -0.57 -6.86 -3.28
C HIS A 231 -0.03 -7.99 -2.41
N LEU A 232 -0.69 -8.21 -1.29
CA LEU A 232 -0.35 -9.26 -0.33
C LEU A 232 -1.00 -10.58 -0.74
N HIS A 233 -0.21 -11.61 -0.88
CA HIS A 233 -0.67 -12.89 -1.36
C HIS A 233 -0.15 -14.04 -0.49
N ASP A 234 -1.03 -14.99 -0.16
CA ASP A 234 -0.66 -16.24 0.48
C ASP A 234 -0.76 -17.38 -0.54
N PRO A 235 0.25 -18.28 -0.67
CA PRO A 235 0.23 -19.36 -1.65
C PRO A 235 -0.98 -20.29 -1.53
N ARG A 236 -1.53 -20.45 -0.33
CA ARG A 236 -2.71 -21.31 -0.10
C ARG A 236 -4.01 -20.71 -0.63
N GLU A 237 -4.03 -19.43 -0.91
CA GLU A 237 -5.16 -18.80 -1.61
C GLU A 237 -5.21 -19.16 -3.10
N SER A 238 -4.09 -19.60 -3.66
CA SER A 238 -4.01 -20.00 -5.08
C SER A 238 -3.94 -21.50 -5.28
N VAL A 239 -3.40 -22.24 -4.32
CA VAL A 239 -3.16 -23.68 -4.48
C VAL A 239 -3.64 -24.45 -3.25
N LEU A 240 -4.61 -25.35 -3.45
CA LEU A 240 -5.06 -26.26 -2.39
C LEU A 240 -4.03 -27.37 -2.19
N PRO A 241 -3.71 -27.74 -0.93
CA PRO A 241 -2.94 -28.93 -0.61
C PRO A 241 -3.79 -30.20 -0.84
N ASP A 242 -3.14 -31.31 -1.03
CA ASP A 242 -3.78 -32.64 -0.95
C ASP A 242 -3.98 -33.00 0.54
N ALA A 243 -5.15 -32.72 1.08
CA ALA A 243 -5.47 -32.86 2.50
C ALA A 243 -6.83 -33.55 2.75
N GLY A 244 -7.37 -34.21 1.71
CA GLY A 244 -8.70 -34.83 1.80
C GLY A 244 -9.83 -33.81 1.74
N LEU A 245 -10.87 -34.03 2.52
CA LEU A 245 -11.98 -33.10 2.64
C LEU A 245 -11.55 -31.88 3.45
N VAL A 246 -11.61 -30.71 2.85
CA VAL A 246 -11.28 -29.43 3.49
C VAL A 246 -12.49 -28.51 3.49
N THR A 247 -12.70 -27.80 4.61
CA THR A 247 -13.70 -26.74 4.71
C THR A 247 -13.01 -25.40 4.59
N ILE A 248 -13.41 -24.63 3.59
CA ILE A 248 -12.92 -23.25 3.38
C ILE A 248 -14.00 -22.30 3.87
N GLU A 249 -13.64 -21.35 4.70
CA GLU A 249 -14.51 -20.24 5.13
C GLU A 249 -14.21 -19.00 4.28
N ASP A 250 -15.25 -18.42 3.70
CA ASP A 250 -15.15 -17.07 3.14
C ASP A 250 -15.03 -16.09 4.32
N ALA A 251 -13.90 -15.43 4.43
CA ALA A 251 -13.57 -14.59 5.57
C ALA A 251 -14.53 -13.39 5.74
N GLU A 252 -15.11 -12.86 4.64
CA GLU A 252 -15.99 -11.70 4.65
C GLU A 252 -17.44 -12.09 4.96
N THR A 253 -17.94 -13.14 4.33
CA THR A 253 -19.34 -13.59 4.45
C THR A 253 -19.54 -14.61 5.56
N GLY A 254 -18.47 -15.34 5.97
CA GLY A 254 -18.54 -16.47 6.90
C GLY A 254 -19.14 -17.73 6.29
N GLU A 255 -19.38 -17.76 4.97
CA GLU A 255 -19.92 -18.93 4.30
C GLU A 255 -18.87 -20.05 4.23
N LEU A 256 -19.32 -21.28 4.48
CA LEU A 256 -18.48 -22.47 4.45
C LEU A 256 -18.65 -23.21 3.13
N LEU A 257 -17.53 -23.60 2.51
CA LEU A 257 -17.48 -24.43 1.32
C LEU A 257 -16.66 -25.67 1.61
N GLU A 258 -17.26 -26.84 1.44
CA GLU A 258 -16.55 -28.11 1.55
C GLU A 258 -16.02 -28.54 0.17
N LEU A 259 -14.72 -28.85 0.11
CA LEU A 259 -14.03 -29.31 -1.08
C LEU A 259 -13.25 -30.59 -0.81
N ASP A 260 -13.39 -31.56 -1.71
CA ASP A 260 -12.55 -32.77 -1.68
C ASP A 260 -11.21 -32.49 -2.38
N SER A 261 -10.24 -32.02 -1.59
CA SER A 261 -8.92 -31.66 -2.09
C SER A 261 -8.03 -32.87 -2.43
N ALA A 262 -8.47 -34.13 -2.10
CA ALA A 262 -7.79 -35.34 -2.58
C ALA A 262 -7.91 -35.49 -4.07
N ARG A 263 -8.99 -34.99 -4.68
CA ARG A 263 -9.21 -35.04 -6.12
C ARG A 263 -8.33 -34.05 -6.86
N ALA A 264 -7.45 -34.54 -7.73
CA ALA A 264 -6.57 -33.71 -8.55
C ALA A 264 -7.34 -32.64 -9.36
N GLY A 265 -8.47 -33.02 -9.98
CA GLY A 265 -9.30 -32.11 -10.77
C GLY A 265 -9.88 -30.94 -9.97
N VAL A 266 -10.18 -31.12 -8.66
CA VAL A 266 -10.63 -30.06 -7.78
C VAL A 266 -9.48 -29.07 -7.52
N ARG A 267 -8.28 -29.58 -7.24
CA ARG A 267 -7.09 -28.77 -7.03
C ARG A 267 -6.70 -27.97 -8.27
N GLU A 268 -6.71 -28.62 -9.44
CA GLU A 268 -6.40 -27.98 -10.73
C GLU A 268 -7.41 -26.87 -11.07
N ARG A 269 -8.71 -27.15 -10.90
CA ARG A 269 -9.75 -26.16 -11.14
C ARG A 269 -9.62 -24.95 -10.20
N PHE A 270 -9.36 -25.18 -8.91
CA PHE A 270 -9.13 -24.12 -7.94
C PHE A 270 -7.92 -23.26 -8.33
N ALA A 271 -6.81 -23.87 -8.71
CA ALA A 271 -5.61 -23.18 -9.15
C ALA A 271 -5.85 -22.37 -10.44
N THR A 272 -6.58 -22.92 -11.41
CA THR A 272 -6.90 -22.27 -12.68
C THR A 272 -7.74 -21.01 -12.45
N VAL A 273 -8.84 -21.13 -11.70
CA VAL A 273 -9.74 -20.00 -11.39
C VAL A 273 -8.99 -18.87 -10.68
N ASN A 274 -8.15 -19.21 -9.70
CA ASN A 274 -7.37 -18.18 -9.00
C ASN A 274 -6.28 -17.57 -9.89
N ALA A 275 -5.64 -18.34 -10.77
CA ALA A 275 -4.67 -17.80 -11.73
C ALA A 275 -5.33 -16.84 -12.73
N GLU A 276 -6.52 -17.16 -13.23
CA GLU A 276 -7.29 -16.27 -14.12
C GLU A 276 -7.68 -14.96 -13.42
N ARG A 277 -8.18 -15.05 -12.18
CA ARG A 277 -8.50 -13.87 -11.35
C ARG A 277 -7.28 -12.97 -11.15
N LEU A 278 -6.13 -13.56 -10.79
CA LEU A 278 -4.90 -12.80 -10.60
C LEU A 278 -4.42 -12.13 -11.90
N ALA A 279 -4.54 -12.84 -13.03
CA ALA A 279 -4.18 -12.28 -14.33
C ALA A 279 -5.13 -11.13 -14.76
N GLU A 280 -6.41 -11.21 -14.41
CA GLU A 280 -7.37 -10.15 -14.65
C GLU A 280 -7.08 -8.91 -13.80
N LEU A 281 -6.81 -9.10 -12.51
CA LEU A 281 -6.39 -8.04 -11.60
C LEU A 281 -5.13 -7.34 -12.10
N ASP A 282 -4.10 -8.09 -12.48
CA ASP A 282 -2.86 -7.53 -13.02
C ASP A 282 -3.10 -6.67 -14.26
N ARG A 283 -3.93 -7.18 -15.20
CA ARG A 283 -4.30 -6.42 -16.41
C ARG A 283 -5.06 -5.14 -16.07
N ALA A 284 -5.92 -5.19 -15.07
CA ALA A 284 -6.67 -4.03 -14.61
C ALA A 284 -5.75 -2.98 -13.95
N LEU A 285 -4.85 -3.41 -13.06
CA LEU A 285 -3.89 -2.53 -12.38
C LEU A 285 -2.91 -1.89 -13.37
N ILE A 286 -2.40 -2.63 -14.36
CA ILE A 286 -1.52 -2.08 -15.41
C ILE A 286 -2.19 -0.92 -16.16
N ARG A 287 -3.50 -1.02 -16.45
CA ARG A 287 -4.25 0.05 -17.13
C ARG A 287 -4.36 1.33 -16.33
N THR A 288 -4.29 1.27 -15.01
CA THR A 288 -4.32 2.48 -14.16
C THR A 288 -3.00 3.25 -14.14
N GLY A 289 -1.91 2.66 -14.63
CA GLY A 289 -0.56 3.22 -14.52
C GLY A 289 -0.02 3.25 -13.09
N VAL A 290 -0.66 2.53 -12.16
CA VAL A 290 -0.22 2.41 -10.76
C VAL A 290 0.89 1.37 -10.68
N ASP A 291 1.97 1.72 -9.98
CA ASP A 291 3.02 0.74 -9.68
C ASP A 291 2.50 -0.34 -8.72
N THR A 292 2.64 -1.59 -9.11
CA THR A 292 2.14 -2.73 -8.32
C THR A 292 3.25 -3.71 -8.02
N LEU A 293 3.35 -4.13 -6.76
CA LEU A 293 4.24 -5.18 -6.30
C LEU A 293 3.42 -6.31 -5.69
N ARG A 294 3.66 -7.53 -6.16
CA ARG A 294 3.12 -8.74 -5.53
C ARG A 294 4.10 -9.23 -4.47
N LEU A 295 3.61 -9.39 -3.25
CA LEU A 295 4.38 -9.79 -2.08
C LEU A 295 3.79 -11.06 -1.47
N ASN A 296 4.61 -12.10 -1.41
CA ASN A 296 4.23 -13.41 -0.91
C ASN A 296 4.52 -13.50 0.60
N THR A 297 3.55 -13.97 1.40
CA THR A 297 3.68 -14.12 2.86
C THR A 297 4.81 -15.06 3.28
N THR A 298 5.17 -16.02 2.43
CA THR A 298 6.23 -17.01 2.70
C THR A 298 7.63 -16.52 2.33
N GLU A 299 7.75 -15.43 1.58
CA GLU A 299 9.01 -14.91 1.07
C GLU A 299 9.47 -13.64 1.78
N PRO A 300 10.78 -13.33 1.76
CA PRO A 300 11.29 -12.05 2.22
C PRO A 300 10.85 -10.91 1.29
N PHE A 301 10.16 -9.92 1.81
CA PHE A 301 9.68 -8.76 1.02
C PHE A 301 10.77 -7.71 0.74
N ALA A 302 11.81 -7.64 1.58
CA ALA A 302 12.82 -6.58 1.50
C ALA A 302 13.57 -6.52 0.16
N PRO A 303 14.03 -7.65 -0.44
CA PRO A 303 14.66 -7.62 -1.76
C PRO A 303 13.72 -7.13 -2.86
N VAL A 304 12.43 -7.47 -2.78
CA VAL A 304 11.42 -7.04 -3.76
C VAL A 304 11.22 -5.54 -3.70
N LEU A 305 11.06 -4.97 -2.49
CA LEU A 305 10.94 -3.53 -2.29
C LEU A 305 12.21 -2.78 -2.73
N GLN A 306 13.39 -3.30 -2.41
CA GLN A 306 14.65 -2.69 -2.81
C GLN A 306 14.75 -2.60 -4.33
N ARG A 307 14.54 -3.72 -5.03
CA ARG A 307 14.58 -3.77 -6.50
C ARG A 307 13.56 -2.80 -7.12
N PHE A 308 12.38 -2.70 -6.54
CA PHE A 308 11.36 -1.76 -6.99
C PHE A 308 11.85 -0.32 -6.91
N PHE A 309 12.39 0.11 -5.77
CA PHE A 309 12.91 1.48 -5.62
C PHE A 309 14.09 1.77 -6.55
N GLU A 310 14.95 0.79 -6.81
CA GLU A 310 16.06 0.91 -7.75
C GLU A 310 15.58 1.10 -9.20
N ILE A 311 14.60 0.29 -9.65
CA ILE A 311 13.99 0.41 -10.98
C ILE A 311 13.31 1.77 -11.12
N ARG A 312 12.58 2.20 -10.10
CA ARG A 312 11.89 3.48 -10.10
C ARG A 312 12.87 4.66 -10.16
N ARG A 313 14.00 4.55 -9.49
CA ARG A 313 15.11 5.52 -9.61
C ARG A 313 15.65 5.60 -11.03
N GLY A 314 15.81 4.46 -11.70
CA GLY A 314 16.29 4.39 -13.08
C GLY A 314 15.35 5.08 -14.07
N ARG A 315 14.03 4.85 -13.96
CA ARG A 315 12.99 5.47 -14.83
C ARG A 315 12.93 7.00 -14.75
N ARG A 316 13.44 7.61 -13.68
CA ARG A 316 13.42 9.07 -13.48
C ARG A 316 14.71 9.77 -13.94
N ARG A 317 15.74 9.03 -14.31
CA ARG A 317 17.02 9.57 -14.82
C ARG A 317 17.11 9.60 -16.33
N GLY A 318 16.24 8.90 -17.03
CA GLY A 318 16.07 8.95 -18.48
C GLY A 318 14.88 9.82 -18.86
#